data_2cf2d1181c6e111a753c38e5286c3099
#
_entry.id   2cf2d1181c6e111a753c38e5286c3099
#
_cell.length_a   1.000
_cell.length_b   1.000
_cell.length_c   1.000
_cell.angle_alpha   90.00
_cell.angle_beta   90.00
_cell.angle_gamma   90.00
#
_symmetry.space_group_name_H-M   'P 1'
#
loop_
_entity.id
_entity.type
_entity.pdbx_description
1 polymer ?
#
loop_
_entity_poly.entity_id
_entity_poly.type
_entity_poly.pdbx_seq_one_letter_code
_entity_poly.pdbx_strand_id
1 'polypeptide(L)'
;VAGEFVPVAIGSDTGGSVRVPAALNGVVGYKSSEGRYETEGVIPLSRTFDTIGPLARCVSDCMEIDKIFRPKGYECNEKSFDNSIFYYPKTVVLDELDKEVENAFYRALDCLVDAGHSVTPIELDCFKDAFSVMDQSGTIVARDAWEEYKNLLTEDIRCKMDERVLDRILRGKSMNSSDIVKLNWLRRAGGTEIAQKLGSGFLLMPTVPILAPQLQPLIENKTLFHETNLKILRNTTLGNIFNLPGVTLPIQH
;
A
#
# COMPACT_ATOMS: atom_id res chain seq x y z
N VAL A 1 -1.50 -3.27 -19.04
CA VAL A 1 -0.24 -3.93 -18.70
C VAL A 1 -0.44 -5.44 -18.72
N ALA A 2 -1.26 -6.03 -17.84
CA ALA A 2 -1.54 -7.47 -17.81
C ALA A 2 -2.09 -7.99 -19.15
N GLY A 3 -3.01 -7.25 -19.78
CA GLY A 3 -3.56 -7.59 -21.11
C GLY A 3 -2.69 -7.18 -22.29
N GLU A 4 -1.44 -6.80 -22.07
CA GLU A 4 -0.41 -6.46 -23.09
C GLU A 4 -0.71 -5.25 -23.99
N PHE A 5 -1.76 -4.46 -23.70
CA PHE A 5 -2.08 -3.26 -24.50
C PHE A 5 -1.02 -2.16 -24.37
N VAL A 6 -0.36 -2.07 -23.21
CA VAL A 6 0.75 -1.14 -22.95
C VAL A 6 1.84 -1.85 -22.14
N PRO A 7 3.12 -1.50 -22.33
CA PRO A 7 4.22 -2.12 -21.57
C PRO A 7 4.21 -1.72 -20.10
N VAL A 8 3.89 -0.48 -19.79
CA VAL A 8 3.92 0.10 -18.46
C VAL A 8 2.69 1.00 -18.26
N ALA A 9 2.20 1.09 -17.03
CA ALA A 9 1.26 2.10 -16.58
C ALA A 9 1.84 2.83 -15.36
N ILE A 10 1.45 4.09 -15.18
CA ILE A 10 1.81 4.88 -14.00
C ILE A 10 0.55 5.07 -13.16
N GLY A 11 0.66 4.84 -11.87
CA GLY A 11 -0.42 5.04 -10.91
C GLY A 11 0.04 5.81 -9.68
N SER A 12 -0.91 6.26 -8.88
CA SER A 12 -0.66 6.76 -7.52
C SER A 12 -1.01 5.69 -6.49
N ASP A 13 -0.29 5.68 -5.38
CA ASP A 13 -0.50 4.74 -4.27
C ASP A 13 -0.58 5.52 -2.96
N THR A 14 -1.79 5.65 -2.44
CA THR A 14 -2.11 6.33 -1.19
C THR A 14 -2.40 5.34 -0.06
N GLY A 15 -2.87 4.14 -0.41
CA GLY A 15 -3.19 3.05 0.51
C GLY A 15 -2.96 1.66 -0.10
N GLY A 16 -2.41 1.61 -1.32
CA GLY A 16 -2.19 0.37 -2.06
C GLY A 16 -2.58 0.44 -3.53
N SER A 17 -2.93 1.61 -4.05
CA SER A 17 -3.58 1.72 -5.38
C SER A 17 -2.67 1.42 -6.59
N VAL A 18 -1.36 1.22 -6.40
CA VAL A 18 -0.44 0.59 -7.36
C VAL A 18 -0.27 -0.89 -7.03
N ARG A 19 -0.03 -1.22 -5.77
CA ARG A 19 0.34 -2.58 -5.32
C ARG A 19 -0.84 -3.54 -5.38
N VAL A 20 -2.03 -3.13 -4.94
CA VAL A 20 -3.24 -3.97 -4.97
C VAL A 20 -3.61 -4.38 -6.39
N PRO A 21 -3.82 -3.44 -7.36
CA PRO A 21 -4.13 -3.84 -8.72
C PRO A 21 -3.01 -4.66 -9.36
N ALA A 22 -1.74 -4.44 -9.03
CA ALA A 22 -0.64 -5.28 -9.49
C ALA A 22 -0.80 -6.72 -9.00
N ALA A 23 -1.07 -6.94 -7.71
CA ALA A 23 -1.29 -8.26 -7.13
C ALA A 23 -2.48 -8.99 -7.77
N LEU A 24 -3.62 -8.29 -7.91
CA LEU A 24 -4.84 -8.87 -8.45
C LEU A 24 -4.77 -9.18 -9.96
N ASN A 25 -3.81 -8.61 -10.67
CA ASN A 25 -3.62 -8.83 -12.12
C ASN A 25 -2.32 -9.58 -12.45
N GLY A 26 -1.57 -10.06 -11.46
CA GLY A 26 -0.34 -10.83 -11.69
C GLY A 26 0.77 -10.03 -12.38
N VAL A 27 0.92 -8.74 -12.06
CA VAL A 27 1.98 -7.88 -12.59
C VAL A 27 2.81 -7.28 -11.45
N VAL A 28 3.95 -6.70 -11.78
CA VAL A 28 4.79 -5.99 -10.82
C VAL A 28 4.24 -4.60 -10.57
N GLY A 29 4.15 -4.20 -9.29
CA GLY A 29 3.76 -2.85 -8.89
C GLY A 29 4.75 -2.30 -7.88
N TYR A 30 5.31 -1.13 -8.15
CA TYR A 30 6.27 -0.49 -7.25
C TYR A 30 5.71 0.78 -6.63
N LYS A 31 5.64 0.81 -5.31
CA LYS A 31 5.38 2.01 -4.52
C LYS A 31 6.71 2.61 -4.07
N SER A 32 7.01 3.82 -4.50
CA SER A 32 8.19 4.55 -4.03
C SER A 32 8.07 4.96 -2.55
N SER A 33 9.19 5.38 -1.96
CA SER A 33 9.17 6.15 -0.71
C SER A 33 8.56 7.52 -0.96
N GLU A 34 7.97 8.12 0.07
CA GLU A 34 7.55 9.52 0.06
C GLU A 34 8.73 10.44 -0.33
N GLY A 35 8.47 11.38 -1.23
CA GLY A 35 9.48 12.32 -1.72
C GLY A 35 10.52 11.75 -2.70
N ARG A 36 10.44 10.45 -3.07
CA ARG A 36 11.35 9.89 -4.07
C ARG A 36 11.07 10.42 -5.48
N TYR A 37 9.81 10.62 -5.82
CA TYR A 37 9.38 11.19 -7.10
C TYR A 37 8.65 12.51 -6.85
N GLU A 38 8.83 13.44 -7.77
CA GLU A 38 8.07 14.68 -7.76
C GLU A 38 6.61 14.39 -8.08
N THR A 39 5.70 15.03 -7.34
CA THR A 39 4.24 14.89 -7.51
C THR A 39 3.59 16.15 -8.06
N GLU A 40 4.38 17.09 -8.58
CA GLU A 40 3.85 18.27 -9.24
C GLU A 40 3.02 17.89 -10.48
N GLY A 41 1.85 18.47 -10.62
CA GLY A 41 0.90 18.14 -11.70
C GLY A 41 0.03 16.90 -11.45
N VAL A 42 0.24 16.17 -10.34
CA VAL A 42 -0.63 15.06 -9.92
C VAL A 42 -1.77 15.60 -9.06
N ILE A 43 -3.00 15.23 -9.39
CA ILE A 43 -4.17 15.57 -8.58
C ILE A 43 -4.08 14.79 -7.27
N PRO A 44 -3.99 15.45 -6.10
CA PRO A 44 -3.75 14.77 -4.84
C PRO A 44 -5.02 14.13 -4.28
N LEU A 45 -4.87 12.96 -3.62
CA LEU A 45 -5.86 12.43 -2.70
C LEU A 45 -5.45 12.74 -1.25
N SER A 46 -4.18 12.50 -0.93
CA SER A 46 -3.56 12.80 0.36
C SER A 46 -2.14 13.28 0.13
N ARG A 47 -1.89 14.55 0.41
CA ARG A 47 -0.52 15.11 0.26
C ARG A 47 0.49 14.45 1.18
N THR A 48 0.02 13.81 2.24
CA THR A 48 0.86 13.08 3.20
C THR A 48 1.26 11.69 2.71
N PHE A 49 0.41 11.02 1.91
CA PHE A 49 0.61 9.60 1.58
C PHE A 49 0.76 9.31 0.10
N ASP A 50 0.38 10.25 -0.78
CA ASP A 50 0.43 10.00 -2.21
C ASP A 50 1.86 9.76 -2.66
N THR A 51 2.06 8.62 -3.30
CA THR A 51 3.29 8.30 -4.02
C THR A 51 2.93 7.88 -5.44
N ILE A 52 3.84 8.08 -6.37
CA ILE A 52 3.69 7.62 -7.75
C ILE A 52 4.50 6.34 -7.91
N GLY A 53 4.03 5.44 -8.75
CA GLY A 53 4.78 4.23 -9.07
C GLY A 53 4.33 3.55 -10.36
N PRO A 54 5.22 2.77 -10.98
CA PRO A 54 4.92 1.99 -12.16
C PRO A 54 4.22 0.68 -11.84
N LEU A 55 3.40 0.23 -12.82
CA LEU A 55 2.96 -1.15 -12.96
C LEU A 55 3.56 -1.68 -14.27
N ALA A 56 4.23 -2.83 -14.22
CA ALA A 56 4.87 -3.44 -15.39
C ALA A 56 4.79 -4.97 -15.30
N ARG A 57 5.11 -5.67 -16.39
CA ARG A 57 5.13 -7.15 -16.37
C ARG A 57 6.38 -7.72 -15.73
N CYS A 58 7.46 -6.94 -15.65
CA CYS A 58 8.71 -7.36 -15.02
C CYS A 58 9.35 -6.25 -14.19
N VAL A 59 10.26 -6.64 -13.31
CA VAL A 59 10.98 -5.70 -12.43
C VAL A 59 11.88 -4.75 -13.21
N SER A 60 12.52 -5.24 -14.30
CA SER A 60 13.40 -4.42 -15.15
C SER A 60 12.68 -3.20 -15.71
N ASP A 61 11.45 -3.37 -16.19
CA ASP A 61 10.64 -2.25 -16.70
C ASP A 61 10.32 -1.23 -15.59
N CYS A 62 10.01 -1.70 -14.39
CA CYS A 62 9.83 -0.81 -13.24
C CYS A 62 11.11 -0.04 -12.90
N MET A 63 12.28 -0.68 -13.02
CA MET A 63 13.57 -0.02 -12.79
C MET A 63 13.87 1.05 -13.84
N GLU A 64 13.52 0.82 -15.11
CA GLU A 64 13.68 1.84 -16.17
C GLU A 64 12.80 3.06 -15.89
N ILE A 65 11.56 2.85 -15.45
CA ILE A 65 10.69 3.95 -15.05
C ILE A 65 11.23 4.69 -13.80
N ASP A 66 11.78 3.97 -12.82
CA ASP A 66 12.43 4.59 -11.66
C ASP A 66 13.56 5.53 -12.07
N LYS A 67 14.39 5.14 -13.06
CA LYS A 67 15.46 6.00 -13.59
C LYS A 67 14.96 7.30 -14.20
N ILE A 68 13.75 7.29 -14.79
CA ILE A 68 13.12 8.46 -15.40
C ILE A 68 12.54 9.40 -14.35
N PHE A 69 11.86 8.86 -13.32
CA PHE A 69 11.13 9.64 -12.33
C PHE A 69 11.97 10.12 -11.15
N ARG A 70 13.07 9.44 -10.84
CA ARG A 70 13.93 9.84 -9.72
C ARG A 70 14.65 11.17 -10.01
N PRO A 71 14.94 11.99 -8.99
CA PRO A 71 15.68 13.24 -9.16
C PRO A 71 17.03 13.02 -9.84
N LYS A 72 17.44 13.97 -10.68
CA LYS A 72 18.76 13.95 -11.34
C LYS A 72 19.86 13.93 -10.27
N GLY A 73 20.87 13.06 -10.49
CA GLY A 73 21.98 12.91 -9.55
C GLY A 73 21.70 11.92 -8.39
N TYR A 74 20.52 11.32 -8.33
CA TYR A 74 20.27 10.24 -7.39
C TYR A 74 20.95 8.95 -7.86
N GLU A 75 22.02 8.57 -7.18
CA GLU A 75 22.73 7.31 -7.44
C GLU A 75 22.08 6.17 -6.65
N CYS A 76 21.71 5.10 -7.35
CA CYS A 76 21.37 3.84 -6.67
C CYS A 76 22.67 3.11 -6.37
N ASN A 77 22.99 2.96 -5.10
CA ASN A 77 24.01 2.02 -4.70
C ASN A 77 23.44 0.60 -4.85
N GLU A 78 23.86 -0.12 -5.88
CA GLU A 78 23.56 -1.54 -6.00
C GLU A 78 24.24 -2.28 -4.84
N LYS A 79 23.44 -2.71 -3.89
CA LYS A 79 23.92 -3.58 -2.81
C LYS A 79 23.70 -5.03 -3.23
N SER A 80 24.67 -5.88 -2.98
CA SER A 80 24.47 -7.33 -3.09
C SER A 80 23.37 -7.75 -2.10
N PHE A 81 22.50 -8.62 -2.55
CA PHE A 81 21.47 -9.25 -1.72
C PHE A 81 21.92 -10.56 -1.10
N ASP A 82 23.21 -10.92 -1.27
CA ASP A 82 23.79 -12.13 -0.68
C ASP A 82 23.60 -12.11 0.84
N ASN A 83 23.11 -13.21 1.37
CA ASN A 83 22.79 -13.38 2.80
C ASN A 83 21.77 -12.37 3.37
N SER A 84 20.86 -11.84 2.56
CA SER A 84 19.80 -10.97 3.02
C SER A 84 18.88 -11.67 4.02
N ILE A 85 18.43 -10.93 5.03
CA ILE A 85 17.46 -11.41 6.01
C ILE A 85 16.08 -10.91 5.59
N PHE A 86 15.14 -11.84 5.48
CA PHE A 86 13.73 -11.55 5.21
C PHE A 86 12.90 -11.80 6.46
N TYR A 87 12.10 -10.83 6.84
CA TYR A 87 11.21 -10.90 7.98
C TYR A 87 9.77 -10.95 7.52
N TYR A 88 8.92 -11.74 8.17
CA TYR A 88 7.49 -11.72 7.92
C TYR A 88 6.70 -11.56 9.23
N PRO A 89 5.74 -10.60 9.31
CA PRO A 89 4.92 -10.42 10.50
C PRO A 89 3.94 -11.58 10.64
N LYS A 90 3.79 -12.11 11.86
CA LYS A 90 2.85 -13.21 12.14
C LYS A 90 1.41 -12.74 12.31
N THR A 91 1.20 -11.47 12.60
CA THR A 91 -0.10 -10.92 12.99
C THR A 91 -0.56 -9.85 12.02
N VAL A 92 -1.84 -9.62 11.96
CA VAL A 92 -2.51 -8.65 11.09
C VAL A 92 -2.44 -9.03 9.61
N VAL A 93 -1.24 -9.06 9.03
CA VAL A 93 -1.07 -9.28 7.58
C VAL A 93 -1.33 -10.72 7.14
N LEU A 94 -1.27 -11.67 8.08
CA LEU A 94 -1.58 -13.08 7.84
C LEU A 94 -2.96 -13.49 8.38
N ASP A 95 -3.70 -12.57 9.01
CA ASP A 95 -5.02 -12.87 9.55
C ASP A 95 -6.03 -13.03 8.40
N GLU A 96 -6.91 -14.01 8.50
CA GLU A 96 -8.01 -14.25 7.56
C GLU A 96 -7.61 -14.24 6.08
N LEU A 97 -6.49 -14.86 5.74
CA LEU A 97 -6.08 -15.04 4.35
C LEU A 97 -6.98 -16.06 3.64
N ASP A 98 -7.26 -15.81 2.36
CA ASP A 98 -7.74 -16.89 1.49
C ASP A 98 -6.68 -17.98 1.39
N LYS A 99 -7.11 -19.25 1.33
CA LYS A 99 -6.20 -20.40 1.40
C LYS A 99 -5.16 -20.41 0.28
N GLU A 100 -5.54 -19.96 -0.89
CA GLU A 100 -4.66 -19.83 -2.06
C GLU A 100 -3.59 -18.79 -1.83
N VAL A 101 -3.95 -17.64 -1.24
CA VAL A 101 -3.01 -16.56 -0.89
C VAL A 101 -2.03 -17.03 0.19
N GLU A 102 -2.54 -17.69 1.23
CA GLU A 102 -1.73 -18.27 2.30
C GLU A 102 -0.71 -19.27 1.73
N ASN A 103 -1.17 -20.23 0.94
CA ASN A 103 -0.33 -21.25 0.33
C ASN A 103 0.74 -20.63 -0.59
N ALA A 104 0.37 -19.64 -1.42
CA ALA A 104 1.30 -18.95 -2.30
C ALA A 104 2.37 -18.19 -1.51
N PHE A 105 1.96 -17.53 -0.42
CA PHE A 105 2.90 -16.79 0.44
C PHE A 105 3.92 -17.73 1.10
N TYR A 106 3.48 -18.85 1.70
CA TYR A 106 4.42 -19.78 2.32
C TYR A 106 5.35 -20.43 1.30
N ARG A 107 4.88 -20.79 0.10
CA ARG A 107 5.77 -21.26 -0.98
C ARG A 107 6.82 -20.22 -1.35
N ALA A 108 6.49 -18.92 -1.36
CA ALA A 108 7.47 -17.88 -1.63
C ALA A 108 8.53 -17.79 -0.51
N LEU A 109 8.14 -17.99 0.76
CA LEU A 109 9.10 -18.08 1.85
C LEU A 109 10.03 -19.27 1.69
N ASP A 110 9.50 -20.44 1.33
CA ASP A 110 10.30 -21.65 1.09
C ASP A 110 11.29 -21.43 -0.06
N CYS A 111 10.87 -20.82 -1.18
CA CYS A 111 11.77 -20.48 -2.28
C CYS A 111 12.95 -19.58 -1.85
N LEU A 112 12.71 -18.63 -0.93
CA LEU A 112 13.79 -17.78 -0.41
C LEU A 112 14.75 -18.56 0.47
N VAL A 113 14.25 -19.49 1.29
CA VAL A 113 15.09 -20.40 2.10
C VAL A 113 15.93 -21.30 1.20
N ASP A 114 15.33 -21.89 0.17
CA ASP A 114 16.01 -22.75 -0.80
C ASP A 114 17.08 -21.98 -1.59
N ALA A 115 16.87 -20.68 -1.80
CA ALA A 115 17.85 -19.78 -2.41
C ALA A 115 18.98 -19.35 -1.45
N GLY A 116 18.98 -19.83 -0.19
CA GLY A 116 20.01 -19.58 0.80
C GLY A 116 19.81 -18.32 1.65
N HIS A 117 18.63 -17.70 1.59
CA HIS A 117 18.32 -16.52 2.43
C HIS A 117 17.76 -16.94 3.80
N SER A 118 17.99 -16.08 4.80
CA SER A 118 17.36 -16.24 6.11
C SER A 118 15.94 -15.67 6.09
N VAL A 119 14.95 -16.49 6.46
CA VAL A 119 13.55 -16.08 6.58
C VAL A 119 13.11 -16.24 8.03
N THR A 120 12.71 -15.15 8.68
CA THR A 120 12.45 -15.10 10.12
C THR A 120 11.11 -14.43 10.42
N PRO A 121 10.25 -15.07 11.25
CA PRO A 121 9.04 -14.41 11.73
C PRO A 121 9.38 -13.24 12.66
N ILE A 122 8.56 -12.17 12.62
CA ILE A 122 8.76 -10.97 13.43
C ILE A 122 7.44 -10.51 14.05
N GLU A 123 7.52 -9.94 15.23
CA GLU A 123 6.39 -9.27 15.89
C GLU A 123 6.52 -7.75 15.69
N LEU A 124 5.47 -7.13 15.14
CA LEU A 124 5.37 -5.69 14.92
C LEU A 124 4.08 -5.18 15.59
N ASP A 125 4.20 -4.71 16.83
CA ASP A 125 3.05 -4.23 17.61
C ASP A 125 2.41 -3.01 16.96
N CYS A 126 3.20 -2.15 16.33
CA CYS A 126 2.72 -0.99 15.58
C CYS A 126 1.68 -1.35 14.49
N PHE A 127 1.65 -2.59 13.99
CA PHE A 127 0.66 -3.02 13.00
C PHE A 127 -0.75 -3.15 13.62
N LYS A 128 -0.85 -3.69 14.84
CA LYS A 128 -2.12 -3.74 15.58
C LYS A 128 -2.55 -2.35 16.02
N ASP A 129 -1.60 -1.58 16.54
CA ASP A 129 -1.87 -0.22 17.01
C ASP A 129 -2.37 0.68 15.88
N ALA A 130 -1.85 0.51 14.65
CA ALA A 130 -2.28 1.27 13.49
C ALA A 130 -3.79 1.14 13.25
N PHE A 131 -4.33 -0.07 13.23
CA PHE A 131 -5.75 -0.29 13.01
C PHE A 131 -6.59 0.18 14.21
N SER A 132 -6.16 -0.09 15.44
CA SER A 132 -6.84 0.38 16.64
C SER A 132 -6.95 1.91 16.69
N VAL A 133 -5.88 2.63 16.34
CA VAL A 133 -5.90 4.10 16.32
C VAL A 133 -6.75 4.62 15.17
N MET A 134 -6.68 4.00 13.99
CA MET A 134 -7.51 4.41 12.84
C MET A 134 -9.00 4.19 13.08
N ASP A 135 -9.39 3.11 13.75
CA ASP A 135 -10.80 2.85 14.10
C ASP A 135 -11.35 3.92 15.05
N GLN A 136 -10.53 4.42 15.97
CA GLN A 136 -10.92 5.44 16.93
C GLN A 136 -10.86 6.87 16.40
N SER A 137 -9.87 7.16 15.57
CA SER A 137 -9.48 8.52 15.18
C SER A 137 -9.70 8.83 13.70
N GLY A 138 -10.10 7.84 12.89
CA GLY A 138 -10.15 7.97 11.44
C GLY A 138 -8.77 7.84 10.78
N THR A 139 -8.63 8.32 9.54
CA THR A 139 -7.38 8.19 8.78
C THR A 139 -6.88 9.54 8.30
N ILE A 140 -5.56 9.73 8.28
CA ILE A 140 -4.94 10.95 7.70
C ILE A 140 -5.37 11.13 6.24
N VAL A 141 -5.50 10.05 5.48
CA VAL A 141 -5.99 10.10 4.09
C VAL A 141 -7.37 10.74 3.98
N ALA A 142 -8.29 10.37 4.86
CA ALA A 142 -9.63 10.97 4.87
C ALA A 142 -9.57 12.45 5.24
N ARG A 143 -8.73 12.83 6.22
CA ARG A 143 -8.54 14.22 6.61
C ARG A 143 -7.93 15.05 5.49
N ASP A 144 -6.87 14.57 4.86
CA ASP A 144 -6.20 15.24 3.74
C ASP A 144 -7.17 15.45 2.57
N ALA A 145 -7.92 14.39 2.20
CA ALA A 145 -8.92 14.47 1.15
C ALA A 145 -10.03 15.48 1.48
N TRP A 146 -10.49 15.54 2.74
CA TRP A 146 -11.43 16.57 3.17
C TRP A 146 -10.86 17.98 3.03
N GLU A 147 -9.63 18.22 3.50
CA GLU A 147 -9.00 19.54 3.42
C GLU A 147 -8.77 19.97 1.95
N GLU A 148 -8.39 19.05 1.08
CA GLU A 148 -8.14 19.32 -0.34
C GLU A 148 -9.46 19.67 -1.08
N TYR A 149 -10.53 18.92 -0.80
CA TYR A 149 -11.75 19.00 -1.63
C TYR A 149 -12.92 19.73 -0.99
N LYS A 150 -12.92 20.06 0.29
CA LYS A 150 -14.08 20.66 1.01
C LYS A 150 -14.69 21.88 0.34
N ASN A 151 -13.86 22.73 -0.28
CA ASN A 151 -14.30 23.96 -0.96
C ASN A 151 -14.86 23.69 -2.36
N LEU A 152 -14.57 22.53 -2.94
CA LEU A 152 -15.06 22.11 -4.26
C LEU A 152 -16.36 21.29 -4.15
N LEU A 153 -16.71 20.79 -2.97
CA LEU A 153 -17.86 19.92 -2.75
C LEU A 153 -19.18 20.73 -2.67
N THR A 154 -19.50 21.46 -3.75
CA THR A 154 -20.83 22.07 -3.92
C THR A 154 -21.89 20.99 -4.09
N GLU A 155 -23.18 21.35 -3.92
CA GLU A 155 -24.28 20.41 -4.11
C GLU A 155 -24.28 19.76 -5.50
N ASP A 156 -24.06 20.57 -6.55
CA ASP A 156 -23.96 20.08 -7.94
C ASP A 156 -22.81 19.06 -8.13
N ILE A 157 -21.68 19.27 -7.48
CA ILE A 157 -20.54 18.33 -7.57
C ILE A 157 -20.84 17.06 -6.79
N ARG A 158 -21.40 17.17 -5.58
CA ARG A 158 -21.76 16.00 -4.75
C ARG A 158 -22.73 15.06 -5.47
N CYS A 159 -23.73 15.62 -6.16
CA CYS A 159 -24.69 14.82 -6.93
C CYS A 159 -24.07 14.05 -8.12
N LYS A 160 -22.89 14.47 -8.59
CA LYS A 160 -22.18 13.84 -9.71
C LYS A 160 -21.07 12.86 -9.27
N MET A 161 -20.74 12.86 -7.99
CA MET A 161 -19.71 11.97 -7.44
C MET A 161 -20.28 10.58 -7.13
N ASP A 162 -19.42 9.57 -7.27
CA ASP A 162 -19.72 8.25 -6.69
C ASP A 162 -19.84 8.38 -5.16
N GLU A 163 -20.98 7.92 -4.63
CA GLU A 163 -21.28 8.03 -3.20
C GLU A 163 -20.21 7.39 -2.32
N ARG A 164 -19.59 6.30 -2.77
CA ARG A 164 -18.53 5.60 -2.02
C ARG A 164 -17.29 6.47 -1.87
N VAL A 165 -16.97 7.26 -2.89
CA VAL A 165 -15.85 8.22 -2.86
C VAL A 165 -16.20 9.40 -1.97
N LEU A 166 -17.40 9.97 -2.15
CA LEU A 166 -17.89 11.11 -1.35
C LEU A 166 -17.90 10.78 0.15
N ASP A 167 -18.43 9.60 0.54
CA ASP A 167 -18.48 9.16 1.94
C ASP A 167 -17.07 9.07 2.56
N ARG A 168 -16.08 8.62 1.81
CA ARG A 168 -14.69 8.52 2.29
C ARG A 168 -14.09 9.91 2.55
N ILE A 169 -14.36 10.88 1.69
CA ILE A 169 -13.91 12.27 1.88
C ILE A 169 -14.62 12.88 3.10
N LEU A 170 -15.93 12.68 3.22
CA LEU A 170 -16.73 13.25 4.30
C LEU A 170 -16.34 12.73 5.70
N ARG A 171 -15.80 11.52 5.80
CA ARG A 171 -15.25 11.01 7.09
C ARG A 171 -14.15 11.89 7.65
N GLY A 172 -13.35 12.53 6.81
CA GLY A 172 -12.30 13.47 7.23
C GLY A 172 -12.82 14.74 7.90
N LYS A 173 -14.09 15.12 7.66
CA LYS A 173 -14.71 16.31 8.23
C LYS A 173 -14.82 16.26 9.76
N SER A 174 -15.09 15.09 10.32
CA SER A 174 -15.31 14.91 11.77
C SER A 174 -14.02 14.78 12.58
N MET A 175 -12.87 14.62 11.91
CA MET A 175 -11.59 14.46 12.59
C MET A 175 -11.11 15.79 13.19
N ASN A 176 -10.64 15.73 14.42
CA ASN A 176 -10.09 16.88 15.13
C ASN A 176 -8.55 16.86 15.19
N SER A 177 -7.95 17.94 15.71
CA SER A 177 -6.50 18.04 15.80
C SER A 177 -5.86 16.98 16.69
N SER A 178 -6.54 16.51 17.74
CA SER A 178 -6.04 15.44 18.61
C SER A 178 -5.93 14.12 17.86
N ASP A 179 -6.87 13.81 16.96
CA ASP A 179 -6.84 12.61 16.12
C ASP A 179 -5.61 12.63 15.20
N ILE A 180 -5.34 13.77 14.58
CA ILE A 180 -4.17 13.94 13.71
C ILE A 180 -2.87 13.80 14.49
N VAL A 181 -2.79 14.35 15.70
CA VAL A 181 -1.62 14.20 16.56
C VAL A 181 -1.38 12.73 16.90
N LYS A 182 -2.40 11.98 17.32
CA LYS A 182 -2.31 10.54 17.64
C LYS A 182 -1.81 9.73 16.43
N LEU A 183 -2.38 9.98 15.25
CA LEU A 183 -1.98 9.28 14.01
C LEU A 183 -0.53 9.58 13.62
N ASN A 184 -0.07 10.83 13.78
CA ASN A 184 1.32 11.19 13.49
C ASN A 184 2.30 10.59 14.51
N TRP A 185 1.91 10.49 15.79
CA TRP A 185 2.69 9.79 16.81
C TRP A 185 2.85 8.31 16.46
N LEU A 186 1.74 7.65 16.10
CA LEU A 186 1.75 6.26 15.65
C LEU A 186 2.71 6.05 14.47
N ARG A 187 2.62 6.90 13.44
CA ARG A 187 3.51 6.83 12.26
C ARG A 187 4.98 6.85 12.66
N ARG A 188 5.37 7.82 13.52
CA ARG A 188 6.75 7.99 13.96
C ARG A 188 7.22 6.83 14.83
N ALA A 189 6.44 6.46 15.84
CA ALA A 189 6.79 5.38 16.75
C ALA A 189 6.91 4.04 16.01
N GLY A 190 5.92 3.70 15.18
CA GLY A 190 5.93 2.47 14.41
C GLY A 190 7.03 2.42 13.35
N GLY A 191 7.30 3.54 12.65
CA GLY A 191 8.42 3.63 11.72
C GLY A 191 9.77 3.38 12.41
N THR A 192 9.94 3.89 13.65
CA THR A 192 11.13 3.63 14.45
C THR A 192 11.22 2.16 14.88
N GLU A 193 10.13 1.57 15.35
CA GLU A 193 10.06 0.15 15.70
C GLU A 193 10.46 -0.74 14.51
N ILE A 194 9.85 -0.50 13.34
CA ILE A 194 10.14 -1.25 12.12
C ILE A 194 11.61 -1.13 11.75
N ALA A 195 12.15 0.09 11.71
CA ALA A 195 13.56 0.32 11.36
C ALA A 195 14.53 -0.38 12.32
N GLN A 196 14.25 -0.35 13.61
CA GLN A 196 15.07 -1.02 14.62
C GLN A 196 15.02 -2.54 14.48
N LYS A 197 13.83 -3.10 14.25
CA LYS A 197 13.64 -4.56 14.17
C LYS A 197 14.14 -5.14 12.85
N LEU A 198 14.01 -4.43 11.74
CA LEU A 198 14.46 -4.89 10.43
C LEU A 198 15.95 -4.68 10.19
N GLY A 199 16.54 -3.61 10.74
CA GLY A 199 17.90 -3.22 10.38
C GLY A 199 18.07 -3.03 8.86
N SER A 200 18.90 -3.86 8.22
CA SER A 200 19.08 -3.89 6.76
C SER A 200 18.24 -4.98 6.07
N GLY A 201 17.38 -5.68 6.80
CA GLY A 201 16.54 -6.76 6.26
C GLY A 201 15.31 -6.26 5.51
N PHE A 202 14.59 -7.19 4.92
CA PHE A 202 13.39 -6.94 4.12
C PHE A 202 12.16 -7.45 4.83
N LEU A 203 11.05 -6.71 4.70
CA LEU A 203 9.75 -7.13 5.21
C LEU A 203 8.94 -7.79 4.09
N LEU A 204 8.48 -9.01 4.33
CA LEU A 204 7.64 -9.79 3.42
C LEU A 204 6.22 -9.89 3.97
N MET A 205 5.24 -9.71 3.13
CA MET A 205 3.83 -9.94 3.45
C MET A 205 3.02 -10.17 2.18
N PRO A 206 1.89 -10.91 2.25
CA PRO A 206 0.95 -10.95 1.13
C PRO A 206 0.51 -9.52 0.81
N THR A 207 0.55 -9.12 -0.46
CA THR A 207 0.10 -7.78 -0.86
C THR A 207 -1.38 -7.58 -0.54
N VAL A 208 -2.18 -8.60 -0.84
CA VAL A 208 -3.62 -8.64 -0.56
C VAL A 208 -3.96 -9.92 0.20
N PRO A 209 -4.93 -9.89 1.14
CA PRO A 209 -5.30 -11.07 1.90
C PRO A 209 -6.25 -12.02 1.16
N ILE A 210 -6.89 -11.55 0.09
CA ILE A 210 -7.92 -12.32 -0.64
C ILE A 210 -7.64 -12.30 -2.14
N LEU A 211 -8.19 -13.27 -2.84
CA LEU A 211 -8.24 -13.30 -4.30
C LEU A 211 -9.11 -12.15 -4.84
N ALA A 212 -9.03 -11.90 -6.15
CA ALA A 212 -9.86 -10.91 -6.80
C ALA A 212 -11.36 -11.26 -6.61
N PRO A 213 -12.14 -10.39 -5.94
CA PRO A 213 -13.55 -10.66 -5.70
C PRO A 213 -14.37 -10.48 -6.98
N GLN A 214 -15.55 -11.11 -7.01
CA GLN A 214 -16.51 -10.87 -8.08
C GLN A 214 -17.04 -9.44 -8.02
N LEU A 215 -17.10 -8.77 -9.17
CA LEU A 215 -17.47 -7.35 -9.26
C LEU A 215 -18.96 -7.09 -8.99
N GLN A 216 -19.86 -7.95 -9.52
CA GLN A 216 -21.30 -7.70 -9.48
C GLN A 216 -21.85 -7.55 -8.05
N PRO A 217 -21.54 -8.45 -7.08
CA PRO A 217 -21.99 -8.27 -5.70
C PRO A 217 -21.50 -6.95 -5.05
N LEU A 218 -20.31 -6.49 -5.44
CA LEU A 218 -19.74 -5.23 -4.91
C LEU A 218 -20.42 -3.98 -5.48
N ILE A 219 -20.94 -4.06 -6.71
CA ILE A 219 -21.73 -2.98 -7.30
C ILE A 219 -23.08 -2.87 -6.60
N GLU A 220 -23.72 -3.99 -6.33
CA GLU A 220 -25.08 -4.07 -5.79
C GLU A 220 -25.16 -3.83 -4.28
N ASN A 221 -24.08 -4.08 -3.54
CA ASN A 221 -24.07 -3.98 -2.07
C ASN A 221 -22.94 -3.06 -1.59
N LYS A 222 -23.31 -1.84 -1.19
CA LYS A 222 -22.39 -0.81 -0.69
C LYS A 222 -21.65 -1.25 0.57
N THR A 223 -22.29 -1.96 1.48
CA THR A 223 -21.66 -2.45 2.71
C THR A 223 -20.60 -3.49 2.39
N LEU A 224 -20.96 -4.48 1.55
CA LEU A 224 -20.01 -5.50 1.09
C LEU A 224 -18.81 -4.87 0.36
N PHE A 225 -19.06 -3.83 -0.47
CA PHE A 225 -17.99 -3.07 -1.11
C PHE A 225 -17.03 -2.47 -0.09
N HIS A 226 -17.54 -1.80 0.95
CA HIS A 226 -16.70 -1.18 1.96
C HIS A 226 -15.88 -2.19 2.76
N GLU A 227 -16.50 -3.29 3.21
CA GLU A 227 -15.82 -4.36 3.95
C GLU A 227 -14.72 -5.01 3.10
N THR A 228 -15.05 -5.37 1.86
CA THR A 228 -14.09 -5.96 0.92
C THR A 228 -12.94 -5.02 0.61
N ASN A 229 -13.24 -3.73 0.39
CA ASN A 229 -12.22 -2.72 0.11
C ASN A 229 -11.26 -2.52 1.31
N LEU A 230 -11.78 -2.49 2.53
CA LEU A 230 -10.94 -2.42 3.73
C LEU A 230 -10.07 -3.66 3.87
N LYS A 231 -10.64 -4.85 3.63
CA LYS A 231 -9.91 -6.11 3.69
C LYS A 231 -8.78 -6.15 2.64
N ILE A 232 -9.07 -5.82 1.38
CA ILE A 232 -8.07 -5.81 0.30
C ILE A 232 -6.92 -4.83 0.60
N LEU A 233 -7.21 -3.65 1.13
CA LEU A 233 -6.22 -2.62 1.42
C LEU A 233 -5.46 -2.84 2.73
N ARG A 234 -5.87 -3.78 3.58
CA ARG A 234 -5.34 -3.97 4.94
C ARG A 234 -3.81 -3.97 4.96
N ASN A 235 -3.19 -4.86 4.21
CA ASN A 235 -1.74 -5.06 4.26
C ASN A 235 -0.97 -3.89 3.64
N THR A 236 -1.43 -3.40 2.49
CA THR A 236 -0.77 -2.31 1.79
C THR A 236 -0.85 -0.97 2.52
N THR A 237 -1.95 -0.72 3.24
CA THR A 237 -2.14 0.49 4.06
C THR A 237 -1.03 0.66 5.10
N LEU A 238 -0.54 -0.43 5.70
CA LEU A 238 0.59 -0.38 6.64
C LEU A 238 1.86 0.19 6.00
N GLY A 239 2.13 -0.17 4.74
CA GLY A 239 3.24 0.40 3.99
C GLY A 239 3.12 1.91 3.78
N ASN A 240 1.91 2.45 3.59
CA ASN A 240 1.69 3.89 3.47
C ASN A 240 1.80 4.58 4.84
N ILE A 241 1.15 4.03 5.88
CA ILE A 241 1.20 4.61 7.24
C ILE A 241 2.64 4.78 7.71
N PHE A 242 3.48 3.77 7.54
CA PHE A 242 4.87 3.79 8.03
C PHE A 242 5.89 4.25 6.97
N ASN A 243 5.42 4.81 5.85
CA ASN A 243 6.25 5.30 4.75
C ASN A 243 7.26 4.27 4.22
N LEU A 244 6.85 3.00 4.13
CA LEU A 244 7.69 1.94 3.61
C LEU A 244 7.61 1.93 2.07
N PRO A 245 8.74 1.94 1.35
CA PRO A 245 8.73 1.59 -0.06
C PRO A 245 8.33 0.12 -0.19
N GLY A 246 7.70 -0.24 -1.30
CA GLY A 246 7.26 -1.61 -1.47
C GLY A 246 7.14 -2.02 -2.93
N VAL A 247 7.48 -3.25 -3.21
CA VAL A 247 7.27 -3.87 -4.51
C VAL A 247 6.34 -5.06 -4.36
N THR A 248 5.32 -5.13 -5.20
CA THR A 248 4.48 -6.31 -5.36
C THR A 248 5.03 -7.14 -6.49
N LEU A 249 5.30 -8.41 -6.21
CA LEU A 249 5.79 -9.37 -7.18
C LEU A 249 4.75 -10.48 -7.37
N PRO A 250 4.41 -10.84 -8.62
CA PRO A 250 3.54 -11.98 -8.87
C PRO A 250 4.29 -13.27 -8.48
N ILE A 251 3.61 -14.13 -7.72
CA ILE A 251 4.11 -15.47 -7.39
C ILE A 251 3.52 -16.42 -8.43
N GLN A 252 4.37 -16.99 -9.27
CA GLN A 252 3.95 -17.98 -10.27
C GLN A 252 3.54 -19.28 -9.57
N HIS A 253 2.48 -19.89 -10.10
CA HIS A 253 1.97 -21.20 -9.67
C HIS A 253 2.81 -22.33 -10.24
#